data_ccc436ad6ebb7bebb32b6d01775fc4c4
#
_entry.id   ccc436ad6ebb7bebb32b6d01775fc4c4
#
_cell.length_a   1.000
_cell.length_b   1.000
_cell.length_c   1.000
_cell.angle_alpha   90.00
_cell.angle_beta   90.00
_cell.angle_gamma   90.00
#
_symmetry.space_group_name_H-M   'P 1'
#
loop_
_entity.id
_entity.type
_entity.pdbx_description
1 polymer ?
#
loop_
_entity_poly.entity_id
_entity_poly.type
_entity_poly.pdbx_seq_one_letter_code
_entity_poly.pdbx_strand_id
1 'polypeptide(L)'
;MQPSTLRTRHVVRRGLLLAVAVSATVALALPMPGLAARQDTDPAKWAQGVCSAIVDWSGAAETRANAIGKQMSGGGLPQARAVLSRFLDQLVVETDRLITRVDVYGTPGVKNGTPIRQRLRSLLAAARASLAQGRQDAAKLSITDATAFQKGAGRISDSVGKQFDALGKGFDALDKDFPSAELDRAVTRAAACSKL
;
A
#
# COMPACT_ATOMS: atom_id res chain seq x y z
N MET A 1 3.46 -24.27 -55.11
CA MET A 1 4.00 -25.64 -55.21
C MET A 1 3.79 -26.32 -53.88
N GLN A 2 2.84 -27.23 -53.87
CA GLN A 2 2.65 -28.29 -52.88
C GLN A 2 3.70 -29.40 -53.15
N PRO A 3 3.79 -30.52 -52.43
CA PRO A 3 2.89 -31.08 -51.37
C PRO A 3 3.61 -31.83 -50.21
N SER A 4 2.86 -32.08 -49.15
CA SER A 4 2.34 -33.41 -48.72
C SER A 4 3.35 -34.44 -48.20
N THR A 5 3.10 -35.02 -47.07
CA THR A 5 2.54 -36.35 -46.75
C THR A 5 2.70 -36.64 -45.27
N LEU A 6 1.68 -36.86 -44.49
CA LEU A 6 0.92 -38.10 -44.24
C LEU A 6 1.73 -39.33 -43.79
N ARG A 7 1.38 -39.83 -42.64
CA ARG A 7 1.06 -41.21 -42.21
C ARG A 7 1.58 -41.46 -40.79
N THR A 8 0.99 -42.07 -39.92
CA THR A 8 -0.15 -42.98 -39.74
C THR A 8 0.14 -43.85 -38.51
N ARG A 9 -0.82 -43.92 -37.60
CA ARG A 9 -1.24 -45.07 -36.80
C ARG A 9 -0.18 -45.98 -36.12
N HIS A 10 -0.28 -46.20 -34.82
CA HIS A 10 -0.62 -47.55 -34.34
C HIS A 10 -1.27 -47.48 -32.96
N VAL A 11 -2.46 -48.06 -32.94
CA VAL A 11 -3.22 -48.51 -31.78
C VAL A 11 -2.59 -49.79 -31.25
N VAL A 12 -2.29 -49.86 -29.95
CA VAL A 12 -2.20 -51.16 -29.27
C VAL A 12 -3.00 -51.06 -27.98
N ARG A 13 -4.17 -51.65 -28.02
CA ARG A 13 -4.94 -52.14 -26.88
C ARG A 13 -4.23 -53.35 -26.29
N ARG A 14 -4.08 -53.43 -24.99
CA ARG A 14 -4.07 -54.57 -24.08
C ARG A 14 -3.97 -53.94 -22.71
N GLY A 15 -4.90 -53.94 -21.80
CA GLY A 15 -5.71 -55.04 -21.35
C GLY A 15 -4.90 -55.74 -20.25
N LEU A 16 -4.91 -55.20 -18.99
CA LEU A 16 -4.69 -56.06 -17.85
C LEU A 16 -5.46 -55.54 -16.63
N LEU A 17 -6.19 -56.46 -16.09
CA LEU A 17 -7.07 -56.37 -14.95
C LEU A 17 -6.27 -56.30 -13.60
N LEU A 18 -6.93 -55.75 -12.59
CA LEU A 18 -6.90 -56.11 -11.20
C LEU A 18 -5.73 -55.63 -10.31
N ALA A 19 -6.07 -54.79 -9.37
CA ALA A 19 -6.15 -55.15 -7.96
C ALA A 19 -6.78 -53.98 -7.20
N VAL A 20 -8.01 -54.15 -6.75
CA VAL A 20 -8.66 -53.29 -5.76
C VAL A 20 -7.98 -53.60 -4.42
N ALA A 21 -6.93 -52.86 -4.11
CA ALA A 21 -6.42 -52.75 -2.74
C ALA A 21 -7.23 -51.65 -2.06
N VAL A 22 -8.21 -52.04 -1.24
CA VAL A 22 -8.87 -51.16 -0.29
C VAL A 22 -7.85 -50.80 0.78
N SER A 23 -7.06 -49.79 0.50
CA SER A 23 -6.23 -49.16 1.53
C SER A 23 -7.15 -48.23 2.33
N ALA A 24 -7.51 -48.69 3.53
CA ALA A 24 -8.11 -47.86 4.56
C ALA A 24 -7.12 -46.75 4.92
N THR A 25 -7.20 -45.63 4.21
CA THR A 25 -6.52 -44.40 4.61
C THR A 25 -7.20 -43.90 5.89
N VAL A 26 -6.60 -44.20 7.02
CA VAL A 26 -6.81 -43.45 8.27
C VAL A 26 -6.44 -42.00 7.95
N ALA A 27 -7.44 -41.21 7.70
CA ALA A 27 -7.28 -39.77 7.62
C ALA A 27 -6.89 -39.30 9.03
N LEU A 28 -5.59 -39.18 9.27
CA LEU A 28 -5.06 -38.37 10.35
C LEU A 28 -5.53 -36.96 10.06
N ALA A 29 -6.61 -36.55 10.71
CA ALA A 29 -7.05 -35.16 10.78
C ALA A 29 -5.94 -34.38 11.49
N LEU A 30 -4.94 -33.93 10.71
CA LEU A 30 -4.00 -32.93 11.19
C LEU A 30 -4.89 -31.73 11.61
N PRO A 31 -4.75 -31.22 12.85
CA PRO A 31 -5.41 -29.99 13.21
C PRO A 31 -4.91 -28.95 12.20
N MET A 32 -5.79 -28.49 11.30
CA MET A 32 -5.53 -27.29 10.52
C MET A 32 -5.12 -26.25 11.53
N PRO A 33 -3.95 -25.57 11.37
CA PRO A 33 -3.66 -24.40 12.17
C PRO A 33 -4.85 -23.48 11.94
N GLY A 34 -5.71 -23.36 12.97
CA GLY A 34 -6.91 -22.56 12.91
C GLY A 34 -6.45 -21.21 12.36
N LEU A 35 -7.18 -20.68 11.38
CA LEU A 35 -7.11 -19.27 11.03
C LEU A 35 -7.25 -18.56 12.37
N ALA A 36 -6.13 -18.20 12.98
CA ALA A 36 -6.12 -17.45 14.23
C ALA A 36 -6.96 -16.23 13.92
N ALA A 37 -8.18 -16.21 14.45
CA ALA A 37 -9.03 -15.05 14.35
C ALA A 37 -8.14 -13.91 14.81
N ARG A 38 -7.82 -12.97 13.90
CA ARG A 38 -6.97 -11.84 14.24
C ARG A 38 -7.65 -11.18 15.41
N GLN A 39 -7.05 -11.32 16.59
CA GLN A 39 -7.59 -10.75 17.81
C GLN A 39 -7.70 -9.26 17.58
N ASP A 40 -8.88 -8.71 17.87
CA ASP A 40 -9.08 -7.28 17.84
C ASP A 40 -8.09 -6.62 18.79
N THR A 41 -7.43 -5.58 18.33
CA THR A 41 -6.44 -4.86 19.12
C THR A 41 -7.16 -3.91 20.08
N ASP A 42 -6.72 -3.86 21.33
CA ASP A 42 -7.17 -2.87 22.29
C ASP A 42 -7.18 -1.47 21.66
N PRO A 43 -8.28 -0.71 21.75
CA PRO A 43 -8.43 0.59 21.07
C PRO A 43 -7.33 1.59 21.40
N ALA A 44 -6.83 1.62 22.65
CA ALA A 44 -5.78 2.54 23.05
C ALA A 44 -4.43 2.15 22.42
N LYS A 45 -4.10 0.85 22.40
CA LYS A 45 -2.90 0.34 21.71
C LYS A 45 -2.97 0.60 20.21
N TRP A 46 -4.15 0.39 19.61
CA TRP A 46 -4.38 0.63 18.18
C TRP A 46 -4.18 2.10 17.85
N ALA A 47 -4.85 3.01 18.56
CA ALA A 47 -4.75 4.46 18.36
C ALA A 47 -3.30 4.94 18.51
N GLN A 48 -2.64 4.59 19.65
CA GLN A 48 -1.24 4.96 19.87
C GLN A 48 -0.32 4.46 18.77
N GLY A 49 -0.51 3.23 18.32
CA GLY A 49 0.33 2.60 17.29
C GLY A 49 0.13 3.21 15.91
N VAL A 50 -1.12 3.41 15.48
CA VAL A 50 -1.45 4.01 14.19
C VAL A 50 -0.99 5.47 14.14
N CYS A 51 -1.29 6.26 15.18
CA CYS A 51 -0.84 7.66 15.22
C CYS A 51 0.70 7.76 15.23
N SER A 52 1.41 6.91 16.00
CA SER A 52 2.88 6.88 15.93
C SER A 52 3.39 6.57 14.53
N ALA A 53 2.76 5.63 13.83
CA ALA A 53 3.16 5.29 12.47
C ALA A 53 2.97 6.47 11.49
N ILE A 54 1.87 7.23 11.65
CA ILE A 54 1.58 8.42 10.83
C ILE A 54 2.56 9.56 11.16
N VAL A 55 2.83 9.83 12.45
CA VAL A 55 3.82 10.85 12.88
C VAL A 55 5.20 10.54 12.32
N ASP A 56 5.67 9.30 12.40
CA ASP A 56 6.97 8.91 11.88
C ASP A 56 7.05 9.06 10.36
N TRP A 57 5.96 8.71 9.67
CA TRP A 57 5.85 8.86 8.21
C TRP A 57 5.85 10.32 7.79
N SER A 58 5.07 11.20 8.46
CA SER A 58 5.02 12.63 8.16
C SER A 58 6.37 13.30 8.41
N GLY A 59 7.03 12.99 9.51
CA GLY A 59 8.38 13.50 9.82
C GLY A 59 9.43 13.05 8.80
N ALA A 60 9.37 11.81 8.32
CA ALA A 60 10.25 11.33 7.26
C ALA A 60 9.96 12.05 5.92
N ALA A 61 8.69 12.28 5.58
CA ALA A 61 8.29 12.98 4.38
C ALA A 61 8.75 14.45 4.42
N GLU A 62 8.56 15.14 5.52
CA GLU A 62 9.01 16.52 5.74
C GLU A 62 10.53 16.66 5.64
N THR A 63 11.27 15.79 6.30
CA THR A 63 12.74 15.78 6.25
C THR A 63 13.25 15.66 4.81
N ARG A 64 12.63 14.79 4.01
CA ARG A 64 12.97 14.62 2.59
C ARG A 64 12.54 15.81 1.74
N ALA A 65 11.37 16.38 2.00
CA ALA A 65 10.90 17.58 1.32
C ALA A 65 11.83 18.78 1.54
N ASN A 66 12.32 18.96 2.75
CA ASN A 66 13.27 20.02 3.08
C ASN A 66 14.65 19.83 2.41
N ALA A 67 15.04 18.58 2.14
CA ALA A 67 16.30 18.27 1.48
C ALA A 67 16.24 18.47 -0.06
N ILE A 68 15.07 18.30 -0.69
CA ILE A 68 14.93 18.30 -2.14
C ILE A 68 15.31 19.64 -2.77
N GLY A 69 14.93 20.77 -2.17
CA GLY A 69 15.23 22.10 -2.67
C GLY A 69 16.72 22.36 -2.86
N LYS A 70 17.54 21.94 -1.88
CA LYS A 70 18.99 22.04 -1.94
C LYS A 70 19.61 21.15 -3.00
N GLN A 71 19.02 19.95 -3.22
CA GLN A 71 19.53 19.00 -4.22
C GLN A 71 19.19 19.39 -5.65
N MET A 72 18.13 20.19 -5.86
CA MET A 72 17.70 20.66 -7.18
C MET A 72 18.49 21.90 -7.67
N SER A 73 19.09 22.67 -6.77
CA SER A 73 19.71 23.97 -7.06
C SER A 73 21.12 23.90 -7.59
N GLY A 74 21.54 23.00 -8.43
CA GLY A 74 22.92 22.99 -8.91
C GLY A 74 23.20 22.24 -10.19
N GLY A 75 22.25 21.48 -10.75
CA GLY A 75 22.58 20.48 -11.74
C GLY A 75 21.76 20.45 -13.03
N GLY A 76 21.02 21.49 -13.36
CA GLY A 76 20.20 21.54 -14.57
C GLY A 76 19.01 20.55 -14.55
N LEU A 77 18.25 20.50 -15.67
CA LEU A 77 17.02 19.72 -15.77
C LEU A 77 17.21 18.20 -15.61
N PRO A 78 18.27 17.57 -16.13
CA PRO A 78 18.47 16.13 -15.92
C PRO A 78 18.62 15.77 -14.44
N GLN A 79 19.36 16.56 -13.67
CA GLN A 79 19.55 16.35 -12.24
C GLN A 79 18.24 16.62 -11.48
N ALA A 80 17.53 17.71 -11.79
CA ALA A 80 16.27 18.04 -11.16
C ALA A 80 15.25 16.91 -11.35
N ARG A 81 15.14 16.34 -12.56
CA ARG A 81 14.31 15.17 -12.84
C ARG A 81 14.71 13.97 -12.00
N ALA A 82 15.99 13.66 -11.92
CA ALA A 82 16.49 12.52 -11.16
C ALA A 82 16.21 12.67 -9.66
N VAL A 83 16.41 13.89 -9.11
CA VAL A 83 16.13 14.22 -7.70
C VAL A 83 14.64 14.08 -7.40
N LEU A 84 13.74 14.65 -8.23
CA LEU A 84 12.30 14.56 -8.05
C LEU A 84 11.81 13.10 -8.13
N SER A 85 12.28 12.34 -9.11
CA SER A 85 11.92 10.93 -9.26
C SER A 85 12.34 10.12 -8.04
N ARG A 86 13.55 10.32 -7.53
CA ARG A 86 14.07 9.64 -6.33
C ARG A 86 13.29 10.04 -5.07
N PHE A 87 12.94 11.30 -4.93
CA PHE A 87 12.13 11.79 -3.82
C PHE A 87 10.78 11.07 -3.78
N LEU A 88 10.07 11.02 -4.91
CA LEU A 88 8.77 10.34 -5.00
C LEU A 88 8.89 8.84 -4.76
N ASP A 89 9.95 8.20 -5.25
CA ASP A 89 10.23 6.78 -4.99
C ASP A 89 10.43 6.51 -3.50
N GLN A 90 11.18 7.36 -2.81
CA GLN A 90 11.36 7.27 -1.36
C GLN A 90 10.05 7.46 -0.61
N LEU A 91 9.17 8.39 -1.02
CA LEU A 91 7.85 8.56 -0.42
C LEU A 91 6.96 7.33 -0.62
N VAL A 92 7.01 6.67 -1.78
CA VAL A 92 6.32 5.40 -2.00
C VAL A 92 6.80 4.35 -1.00
N VAL A 93 8.11 4.20 -0.81
CA VAL A 93 8.68 3.23 0.15
C VAL A 93 8.26 3.54 1.58
N GLU A 94 8.29 4.82 2.00
CA GLU A 94 7.83 5.20 3.35
C GLU A 94 6.33 4.95 3.54
N THR A 95 5.52 5.17 2.49
CA THR A 95 4.07 4.88 2.55
C THR A 95 3.80 3.38 2.61
N ASP A 96 4.57 2.54 1.92
CA ASP A 96 4.48 1.08 2.05
C ASP A 96 4.83 0.62 3.48
N ARG A 97 5.83 1.25 4.11
CA ARG A 97 6.17 1.00 5.52
C ARG A 97 5.05 1.42 6.47
N LEU A 98 4.43 2.59 6.23
CA LEU A 98 3.27 3.05 7.00
C LEU A 98 2.12 2.04 6.90
N ILE A 99 1.75 1.60 5.69
CA ILE A 99 0.69 0.61 5.47
C ILE A 99 1.01 -0.68 6.23
N THR A 100 2.25 -1.17 6.15
CA THR A 100 2.68 -2.37 6.87
C THR A 100 2.55 -2.20 8.38
N ARG A 101 2.98 -1.07 8.93
CA ARG A 101 2.86 -0.79 10.37
C ARG A 101 1.40 -0.72 10.82
N VAL A 102 0.53 -0.05 10.05
CA VAL A 102 -0.92 -0.01 10.33
C VAL A 102 -1.52 -1.42 10.31
N ASP A 103 -1.08 -2.27 9.39
CA ASP A 103 -1.54 -3.67 9.31
C ASP A 103 -1.11 -4.51 10.51
N VAL A 104 0.04 -4.24 11.10
CA VAL A 104 0.52 -4.92 12.32
C VAL A 104 -0.42 -4.65 13.50
N TYR A 105 -0.97 -3.44 13.62
CA TYR A 105 -1.93 -3.11 14.67
C TYR A 105 -3.32 -3.72 14.45
N GLY A 106 -3.59 -4.26 13.26
CA GLY A 106 -4.80 -5.02 12.98
C GLY A 106 -6.08 -4.19 13.04
N THR A 107 -7.12 -4.76 13.63
CA THR A 107 -8.46 -4.16 13.74
C THR A 107 -8.64 -3.58 15.15
N PRO A 108 -9.08 -2.32 15.31
CA PRO A 108 -9.41 -1.82 16.64
C PRO A 108 -10.61 -2.59 17.21
N GLY A 109 -10.53 -2.97 18.50
CA GLY A 109 -11.56 -3.73 19.21
C GLY A 109 -12.79 -2.89 19.56
N VAL A 110 -13.41 -2.29 18.55
CA VAL A 110 -14.64 -1.48 18.67
C VAL A 110 -15.71 -1.97 17.69
N LYS A 111 -16.98 -1.60 17.90
CA LYS A 111 -18.13 -2.05 17.10
C LYS A 111 -17.91 -1.95 15.57
N ASN A 112 -17.26 -0.88 15.10
CA ASN A 112 -17.00 -0.63 13.68
C ASN A 112 -15.50 -0.84 13.31
N GLY A 113 -14.76 -1.61 14.07
CA GLY A 113 -13.31 -1.74 13.90
C GLY A 113 -12.89 -2.22 12.51
N THR A 114 -13.56 -3.23 11.96
CA THR A 114 -13.26 -3.74 10.61
C THR A 114 -13.48 -2.69 9.51
N PRO A 115 -14.64 -2.01 9.40
CA PRO A 115 -14.82 -0.91 8.46
C PRO A 115 -13.81 0.21 8.62
N ILE A 116 -13.49 0.61 9.85
CA ILE A 116 -12.48 1.65 10.14
C ILE A 116 -11.12 1.25 9.56
N ARG A 117 -10.66 0.04 9.86
CA ARG A 117 -9.40 -0.48 9.32
C ARG A 117 -9.39 -0.53 7.79
N GLN A 118 -10.47 -1.02 7.19
CA GLN A 118 -10.59 -1.10 5.72
C GLN A 118 -10.54 0.29 5.08
N ARG A 119 -11.26 1.26 5.65
CA ARG A 119 -11.27 2.63 5.17
C ARG A 119 -9.89 3.27 5.29
N LEU A 120 -9.23 3.13 6.43
CA LEU A 120 -7.86 3.63 6.64
C LEU A 120 -6.89 3.05 5.60
N ARG A 121 -6.90 1.73 5.40
CA ARG A 121 -6.06 1.10 4.37
C ARG A 121 -6.34 1.61 2.97
N SER A 122 -7.61 1.80 2.62
CA SER A 122 -8.00 2.34 1.31
C SER A 122 -7.46 3.75 1.08
N LEU A 123 -7.53 4.61 2.11
CA LEU A 123 -6.98 5.97 2.05
C LEU A 123 -5.46 5.97 1.84
N LEU A 124 -4.74 5.16 2.60
CA LEU A 124 -3.29 5.03 2.49
C LEU A 124 -2.86 4.42 1.14
N ALA A 125 -3.61 3.42 0.65
CA ALA A 125 -3.36 2.83 -0.66
C ALA A 125 -3.57 3.83 -1.80
N ALA A 126 -4.59 4.70 -1.72
CA ALA A 126 -4.82 5.77 -2.68
C ALA A 126 -3.68 6.81 -2.67
N ALA A 127 -3.20 7.22 -1.49
CA ALA A 127 -2.05 8.11 -1.37
C ALA A 127 -0.78 7.49 -1.97
N ARG A 128 -0.52 6.23 -1.67
CA ARG A 128 0.59 5.46 -2.25
C ARG A 128 0.52 5.38 -3.77
N ALA A 129 -0.67 5.13 -4.33
CA ALA A 129 -0.88 5.04 -5.78
C ALA A 129 -0.60 6.39 -6.47
N SER A 130 -1.04 7.52 -5.87
CA SER A 130 -0.77 8.87 -6.38
C SER A 130 0.74 9.19 -6.38
N LEU A 131 1.47 8.82 -5.33
CA LEU A 131 2.93 8.97 -5.27
C LEU A 131 3.63 8.15 -6.36
N ALA A 132 3.20 6.90 -6.56
CA ALA A 132 3.74 6.02 -7.60
C ALA A 132 3.47 6.56 -9.01
N GLN A 133 2.28 7.12 -9.25
CA GLN A 133 1.97 7.81 -10.51
C GLN A 133 2.85 9.05 -10.68
N GLY A 134 2.97 9.89 -9.65
CA GLY A 134 3.85 11.06 -9.66
C GLY A 134 5.29 10.72 -10.00
N ARG A 135 5.81 9.59 -9.48
CA ARG A 135 7.16 9.07 -9.82
C ARG A 135 7.28 8.74 -11.30
N GLN A 136 6.27 8.05 -11.86
CA GLN A 136 6.27 7.72 -13.29
C GLN A 136 6.23 8.97 -14.17
N ASP A 137 5.46 9.97 -13.76
CA ASP A 137 5.34 11.24 -14.49
C ASP A 137 6.61 12.08 -14.36
N ALA A 138 7.26 12.07 -13.18
CA ALA A 138 8.55 12.71 -12.97
C ALA A 138 9.62 12.14 -13.90
N ALA A 139 9.65 10.83 -14.13
CA ALA A 139 10.60 10.20 -15.04
C ALA A 139 10.44 10.64 -16.51
N LYS A 140 9.27 11.16 -16.88
CA LYS A 140 8.92 11.63 -18.24
C LYS A 140 9.12 13.15 -18.43
N LEU A 141 9.51 13.88 -17.39
CA LEU A 141 9.71 15.34 -17.49
C LEU A 141 10.79 15.66 -18.54
N SER A 142 10.56 16.74 -19.29
CA SER A 142 11.52 17.25 -20.28
C SER A 142 12.85 17.59 -19.61
N ILE A 143 13.95 17.24 -20.25
CA ILE A 143 15.31 17.63 -19.79
C ILE A 143 15.95 18.68 -20.71
N THR A 144 15.24 19.10 -21.75
CA THR A 144 15.72 20.06 -22.75
C THR A 144 14.88 21.34 -22.80
N ASP A 145 13.67 21.32 -22.21
CA ASP A 145 12.74 22.46 -22.16
C ASP A 145 12.36 22.77 -20.71
N ALA A 146 12.85 23.90 -20.20
CA ALA A 146 12.63 24.33 -18.82
C ALA A 146 11.15 24.66 -18.54
N THR A 147 10.44 25.23 -19.51
CA THR A 147 9.03 25.59 -19.36
C THR A 147 8.17 24.32 -19.28
N ALA A 148 8.42 23.36 -20.17
CA ALA A 148 7.74 22.06 -20.13
C ALA A 148 8.05 21.29 -18.83
N PHE A 149 9.29 21.34 -18.34
CA PHE A 149 9.69 20.76 -17.07
C PHE A 149 8.91 21.36 -15.90
N GLN A 150 8.91 22.70 -15.77
CA GLN A 150 8.21 23.41 -14.68
C GLN A 150 6.72 23.10 -14.68
N LYS A 151 6.08 23.18 -15.86
CA LYS A 151 4.65 22.85 -16.01
C LYS A 151 4.36 21.38 -15.64
N GLY A 152 5.25 20.47 -16.01
CA GLY A 152 5.11 19.05 -15.66
C GLY A 152 5.28 18.81 -14.16
N ALA A 153 6.31 19.38 -13.55
CA ALA A 153 6.57 19.27 -12.11
C ALA A 153 5.44 19.90 -11.29
N GLY A 154 4.89 21.04 -11.72
CA GLY A 154 3.72 21.65 -11.10
C GLY A 154 2.50 20.72 -11.09
N ARG A 155 2.18 20.09 -12.24
CA ARG A 155 1.06 19.12 -12.29
C ARG A 155 1.26 17.93 -11.33
N ILE A 156 2.49 17.43 -11.19
CA ILE A 156 2.80 16.35 -10.24
C ILE A 156 2.55 16.84 -8.81
N SER A 157 3.06 18.03 -8.45
CA SER A 157 2.86 18.63 -7.13
C SER A 157 1.36 18.81 -6.81
N ASP A 158 0.58 19.35 -7.74
CA ASP A 158 -0.85 19.56 -7.58
C ASP A 158 -1.62 18.24 -7.41
N SER A 159 -1.25 17.21 -8.19
CA SER A 159 -1.88 15.90 -8.11
C SER A 159 -1.60 15.22 -6.77
N VAL A 160 -0.36 15.24 -6.32
CA VAL A 160 0.06 14.69 -5.03
C VAL A 160 -0.58 15.49 -3.88
N GLY A 161 -0.57 16.82 -3.95
CA GLY A 161 -1.19 17.70 -2.96
C GLY A 161 -2.69 17.41 -2.80
N LYS A 162 -3.45 17.35 -3.89
CA LYS A 162 -4.88 16.98 -3.86
C LYS A 162 -5.14 15.62 -3.19
N GLN A 163 -4.24 14.67 -3.38
CA GLN A 163 -4.39 13.35 -2.76
C GLN A 163 -4.12 13.39 -1.26
N PHE A 164 -3.18 14.22 -0.80
CA PHE A 164 -2.96 14.43 0.63
C PHE A 164 -4.12 15.18 1.29
N ASP A 165 -4.70 16.17 0.62
CA ASP A 165 -5.93 16.82 1.07
C ASP A 165 -7.09 15.82 1.18
N ALA A 166 -7.22 14.92 0.20
CA ALA A 166 -8.23 13.86 0.23
C ALA A 166 -7.97 12.85 1.35
N LEU A 167 -6.70 12.54 1.65
CA LEU A 167 -6.31 11.71 2.78
C LEU A 167 -6.73 12.36 4.12
N GLY A 168 -6.41 13.65 4.33
CA GLY A 168 -6.82 14.40 5.52
C GLY A 168 -8.35 14.40 5.70
N LYS A 169 -9.10 14.79 4.66
CA LYS A 169 -10.57 14.74 4.67
C LYS A 169 -11.11 13.33 4.92
N GLY A 170 -10.44 12.31 4.42
CA GLY A 170 -10.79 10.92 4.65
C GLY A 170 -10.61 10.50 6.10
N PHE A 171 -9.58 11.00 6.80
CA PHE A 171 -9.42 10.81 8.24
C PHE A 171 -10.51 11.51 9.03
N ASP A 172 -10.84 12.76 8.72
CA ASP A 172 -11.92 13.50 9.36
C ASP A 172 -13.29 12.83 9.16
N ALA A 173 -13.47 12.15 8.03
CA ALA A 173 -14.70 11.41 7.73
C ALA A 173 -14.81 10.09 8.49
N LEU A 174 -13.70 9.48 8.92
CA LEU A 174 -13.72 8.20 9.65
C LEU A 174 -14.58 8.27 10.91
N ASP A 175 -14.47 9.33 11.69
CA ASP A 175 -15.26 9.53 12.89
C ASP A 175 -16.75 9.71 12.59
N LYS A 176 -17.09 10.45 11.54
CA LYS A 176 -18.47 10.68 11.10
C LYS A 176 -19.11 9.44 10.51
N ASP A 177 -18.37 8.69 9.71
CA ASP A 177 -18.85 7.51 9.00
C ASP A 177 -18.97 6.29 9.94
N PHE A 178 -18.09 6.21 10.95
CA PHE A 178 -17.98 5.09 11.88
C PHE A 178 -17.87 5.56 13.33
N PRO A 179 -18.89 6.25 13.88
CA PRO A 179 -18.82 6.84 15.21
C PRO A 179 -18.54 5.78 16.27
N SER A 180 -17.56 6.04 17.14
CA SER A 180 -17.14 5.18 18.23
C SER A 180 -16.58 5.98 19.40
N ALA A 181 -17.40 6.22 20.42
CA ALA A 181 -16.97 6.94 21.62
C ALA A 181 -15.79 6.26 22.36
N GLU A 182 -15.58 4.97 22.16
CA GLU A 182 -14.46 4.24 22.72
C GLU A 182 -13.17 4.55 21.93
N LEU A 183 -13.23 4.56 20.60
CA LEU A 183 -12.09 4.91 19.75
C LEU A 183 -11.73 6.39 19.91
N ASP A 184 -12.72 7.30 19.99
CA ASP A 184 -12.49 8.72 20.17
C ASP A 184 -11.72 8.99 21.49
N ARG A 185 -12.15 8.32 22.56
CA ARG A 185 -11.41 8.39 23.84
C ARG A 185 -10.00 7.84 23.73
N ALA A 186 -9.81 6.77 22.98
CA ALA A 186 -8.49 6.18 22.75
C ALA A 186 -7.58 7.12 21.95
N VAL A 187 -8.08 7.73 20.88
CA VAL A 187 -7.37 8.72 20.06
C VAL A 187 -7.02 9.95 20.89
N THR A 188 -7.98 10.52 21.64
CA THR A 188 -7.76 11.70 22.49
C THR A 188 -6.68 11.46 23.57
N ARG A 189 -6.58 10.24 24.09
CA ARG A 189 -5.60 9.89 25.15
C ARG A 189 -4.25 9.45 24.58
N ALA A 190 -4.17 9.11 23.32
CA ALA A 190 -2.93 8.64 22.71
C ALA A 190 -1.96 9.80 22.48
N ALA A 191 -0.83 9.81 23.18
CA ALA A 191 0.18 10.87 23.08
C ALA A 191 0.74 11.06 21.67
N ALA A 192 0.73 10.02 20.83
CA ALA A 192 1.14 10.13 19.43
C ALA A 192 0.11 10.90 18.59
N CYS A 193 -1.19 10.75 18.88
CA CYS A 193 -2.25 11.43 18.12
C CYS A 193 -2.26 12.96 18.35
N SER A 194 -1.84 13.42 19.53
CA SER A 194 -1.74 14.86 19.82
C SER A 194 -0.63 15.58 19.03
N LYS A 195 0.17 14.85 18.26
CA LYS A 195 1.24 15.39 17.40
C LYS A 195 0.82 15.51 15.92
N LEU A 196 -0.40 15.03 15.59
CA LEU A 196 -0.99 15.13 14.26
C LEU A 196 -1.82 16.40 14.11
#